data_d42af1e6d535a0ca1e926a13d88e1875
#
_entry.id   d42af1e6d535a0ca1e926a13d88e1875
#
_cell.length_a   1.000
_cell.length_b   1.000
_cell.length_c   1.000
_cell.angle_alpha   90.00
_cell.angle_beta   90.00
_cell.angle_gamma   90.00
#
_symmetry.space_group_name_H-M   'P 1'
#
loop_
_entity.id
_entity.type
_entity.pdbx_description
1 polymer ?
#
loop_
_entity_poly.entity_id
_entity_poly.type
_entity_poly.pdbx_seq_one_letter_code
_entity_poly.pdbx_strand_id
1 'polypeptide(L)'
;MEEYNIKNLVFSSSCTVYGEPDSLPVIEDHPIKKAESPYGYTKQVCEKMIRDCLKSKKLTNAVILRYFNPIGAHFSGLIGELPMGTPNFLIPYITETAAGIRDCLTVFGATYNTPDGTCIRDYIHVMDLADAHVRSLIKMSKKHKSFVLNIGTGKGHSVLEVIKSFEKVNQLKLNYKIGPKRDGDIEQIYAATDLAEKTLKWKPRYSMDQAMKDAWRWQKNLSEK
;
A
#
# COMPACT_ATOMS: atom_id res chain seq x y z
N MET A 1 -12.97 -21.31 7.92
CA MET A 1 -12.17 -21.21 9.17
C MET A 1 -12.82 -22.03 10.29
N GLU A 2 -14.12 -21.89 10.53
CA GLU A 2 -14.83 -22.62 11.58
C GLU A 2 -14.74 -24.15 11.40
N GLU A 3 -14.95 -24.65 10.18
CA GLU A 3 -14.84 -26.07 9.81
C GLU A 3 -13.47 -26.70 10.20
N TYR A 4 -12.39 -25.95 10.04
CA TYR A 4 -11.04 -26.42 10.35
C TYR A 4 -10.52 -25.92 11.71
N ASN A 5 -11.40 -25.40 12.56
CA ASN A 5 -11.07 -24.85 13.87
C ASN A 5 -9.95 -23.79 13.86
N ILE A 6 -9.83 -23.02 12.76
CA ILE A 6 -8.87 -21.92 12.65
C ILE A 6 -9.44 -20.70 13.38
N LYS A 7 -8.80 -20.30 14.48
CA LYS A 7 -9.28 -19.23 15.36
C LYS A 7 -8.55 -17.90 15.21
N ASN A 8 -7.48 -17.85 14.45
CA ASN A 8 -6.61 -16.68 14.29
C ASN A 8 -6.60 -16.21 12.84
N LEU A 9 -6.66 -14.88 12.65
CA LEU A 9 -6.70 -14.26 11.33
C LEU A 9 -5.78 -13.05 11.28
N VAL A 10 -4.91 -12.97 10.26
CA VAL A 10 -4.30 -11.70 9.83
C VAL A 10 -5.01 -11.27 8.56
N PHE A 11 -5.63 -10.11 8.59
CA PHE A 11 -6.42 -9.57 7.49
C PHE A 11 -5.72 -8.41 6.80
N SER A 12 -5.58 -8.52 5.50
CA SER A 12 -5.07 -7.48 4.61
C SER A 12 -6.16 -6.43 4.35
N SER A 13 -6.21 -5.40 5.21
CA SER A 13 -7.06 -4.23 5.02
C SER A 13 -6.31 -3.15 4.23
N SER A 14 -6.85 -1.94 4.15
CA SER A 14 -6.31 -0.85 3.36
C SER A 14 -6.55 0.49 4.03
N CYS A 15 -5.69 1.47 3.78
CA CYS A 15 -5.92 2.86 4.16
C CYS A 15 -7.19 3.46 3.54
N THR A 16 -7.70 2.88 2.46
CA THR A 16 -8.94 3.32 1.81
C THR A 16 -10.18 3.21 2.69
N VAL A 17 -10.11 2.47 3.81
CA VAL A 17 -11.20 2.41 4.81
C VAL A 17 -11.44 3.75 5.50
N TYR A 18 -10.46 4.64 5.54
CA TYR A 18 -10.60 5.94 6.18
C TYR A 18 -11.43 6.94 5.37
N GLY A 19 -11.55 6.74 4.04
CA GLY A 19 -12.04 7.79 3.14
C GLY A 19 -11.08 8.98 3.13
N GLU A 20 -11.58 10.20 2.94
CA GLU A 20 -10.78 11.41 3.01
C GLU A 20 -10.54 11.81 4.47
N PRO A 21 -9.30 11.76 4.98
CA PRO A 21 -9.00 12.01 6.38
C PRO A 21 -9.09 13.52 6.71
N ASP A 22 -9.53 13.85 7.94
CA ASP A 22 -9.60 15.24 8.42
C ASP A 22 -8.23 15.80 8.79
N SER A 23 -7.28 14.93 9.10
CA SER A 23 -5.93 15.31 9.50
C SER A 23 -4.90 14.24 9.14
N LEU A 24 -3.65 14.64 9.01
CA LEU A 24 -2.50 13.80 8.66
C LEU A 24 -1.39 13.99 9.70
N PRO A 25 -0.60 12.94 9.97
CA PRO A 25 -0.73 11.56 9.50
C PRO A 25 -1.97 10.86 10.06
N VAL A 26 -2.50 9.85 9.32
CA VAL A 26 -3.68 9.09 9.74
C VAL A 26 -3.30 8.12 10.84
N ILE A 27 -4.00 8.17 11.99
CA ILE A 27 -3.89 7.20 13.07
C ILE A 27 -5.01 6.14 12.99
N GLU A 28 -4.85 4.99 13.67
CA GLU A 28 -5.79 3.88 13.61
C GLU A 28 -7.18 4.22 14.18
N ASP A 29 -7.23 5.17 15.11
CA ASP A 29 -8.47 5.65 15.75
C ASP A 29 -9.21 6.74 14.95
N HIS A 30 -8.68 7.15 13.78
CA HIS A 30 -9.43 8.05 12.89
C HIS A 30 -10.79 7.46 12.52
N PRO A 31 -11.83 8.28 12.42
CA PRO A 31 -13.14 7.84 11.99
C PRO A 31 -13.08 7.16 10.61
N ILE A 32 -13.78 6.05 10.50
CA ILE A 32 -14.04 5.41 9.19
C ILE A 32 -15.16 6.20 8.54
N LYS A 33 -14.82 6.99 7.53
CA LYS A 33 -15.77 7.78 6.74
C LYS A 33 -16.38 6.95 5.61
N LYS A 34 -17.29 7.58 4.84
CA LYS A 34 -17.80 6.98 3.61
C LYS A 34 -16.62 6.62 2.70
N ALA A 35 -16.65 5.40 2.19
CA ALA A 35 -15.62 4.94 1.24
C ALA A 35 -15.76 5.69 -0.09
N GLU A 36 -14.63 6.18 -0.61
CA GLU A 36 -14.57 6.88 -1.90
C GLU A 36 -14.56 5.90 -3.10
N SER A 37 -14.49 4.60 -2.83
CA SER A 37 -14.48 3.58 -3.87
C SER A 37 -15.17 2.29 -3.44
N PRO A 38 -15.70 1.48 -4.40
CA PRO A 38 -16.23 0.14 -4.10
C PRO A 38 -15.21 -0.74 -3.37
N TYR A 39 -13.93 -0.67 -3.75
CA TYR A 39 -12.86 -1.39 -3.08
C TYR A 39 -12.72 -0.99 -1.60
N GLY A 40 -12.67 0.30 -1.29
CA GLY A 40 -12.64 0.79 0.08
C GLY A 40 -13.83 0.31 0.89
N TYR A 41 -15.03 0.33 0.31
CA TYR A 41 -16.24 -0.17 0.94
C TYR A 41 -16.15 -1.68 1.26
N THR A 42 -15.65 -2.51 0.35
CA THR A 42 -15.47 -3.93 0.63
C THR A 42 -14.55 -4.17 1.82
N LYS A 43 -13.49 -3.37 1.97
CA LYS A 43 -12.58 -3.47 3.13
C LYS A 43 -13.25 -3.05 4.44
N GLN A 44 -14.08 -1.99 4.42
CA GLN A 44 -14.89 -1.59 5.59
C GLN A 44 -15.85 -2.72 6.01
N VAL A 45 -16.55 -3.34 5.06
CA VAL A 45 -17.45 -4.47 5.33
C VAL A 45 -16.69 -5.66 5.93
N CYS A 46 -15.54 -6.02 5.36
CA CYS A 46 -14.71 -7.11 5.88
C CYS A 46 -14.22 -6.83 7.32
N GLU A 47 -13.75 -5.62 7.62
CA GLU A 47 -13.36 -5.24 8.98
C GLU A 47 -14.52 -5.37 9.97
N LYS A 48 -15.72 -4.94 9.56
CA LYS A 48 -16.93 -5.08 10.37
C LYS A 48 -17.26 -6.55 10.65
N MET A 49 -17.27 -7.39 9.61
CA MET A 49 -17.51 -8.83 9.75
C MET A 49 -16.50 -9.49 10.70
N ILE A 50 -15.21 -9.16 10.58
CA ILE A 50 -14.16 -9.67 11.47
C ILE A 50 -14.44 -9.28 12.93
N ARG A 51 -14.79 -8.02 13.18
CA ARG A 51 -15.15 -7.53 14.52
C ARG A 51 -16.37 -8.27 15.10
N ASP A 52 -17.38 -8.54 14.28
CA ASP A 52 -18.58 -9.27 14.70
C ASP A 52 -18.24 -10.76 14.98
N CYS A 53 -17.35 -11.38 14.19
CA CYS A 53 -16.84 -12.73 14.48
C CYS A 53 -16.02 -12.81 15.78
N LEU A 54 -15.26 -11.76 16.12
CA LEU A 54 -14.56 -11.67 17.40
C LEU A 54 -15.55 -11.56 18.57
N LYS A 55 -16.58 -10.70 18.44
CA LYS A 55 -17.63 -10.53 19.48
C LYS A 55 -18.40 -11.83 19.71
N SER A 56 -18.73 -12.55 18.65
CA SER A 56 -19.44 -13.84 18.73
C SER A 56 -18.53 -15.02 19.10
N LYS A 57 -17.24 -14.77 19.40
CA LYS A 57 -16.23 -15.80 19.73
C LYS A 57 -16.00 -16.85 18.62
N LYS A 58 -16.43 -16.59 17.40
CA LYS A 58 -16.10 -17.44 16.23
C LYS A 58 -14.64 -17.32 15.84
N LEU A 59 -14.03 -16.14 16.08
CA LEU A 59 -12.58 -15.92 16.05
C LEU A 59 -12.09 -15.66 17.48
N THR A 60 -10.87 -16.12 17.79
CA THR A 60 -10.21 -15.80 19.05
C THR A 60 -9.38 -14.52 18.91
N ASN A 61 -8.67 -14.38 17.80
CA ASN A 61 -7.83 -13.22 17.53
C ASN A 61 -7.90 -12.81 16.05
N ALA A 62 -7.86 -11.51 15.81
CA ALA A 62 -7.64 -10.96 14.49
C ALA A 62 -6.67 -9.78 14.54
N VAL A 63 -5.75 -9.75 13.59
CA VAL A 63 -4.90 -8.60 13.30
C VAL A 63 -5.35 -8.03 11.97
N ILE A 64 -5.73 -6.76 11.98
CA ILE A 64 -6.16 -6.03 10.79
C ILE A 64 -5.03 -5.08 10.41
N LEU A 65 -4.41 -5.29 9.25
CA LEU A 65 -3.34 -4.46 8.73
C LEU A 65 -3.91 -3.54 7.67
N ARG A 66 -4.03 -2.23 7.98
CA ARG A 66 -4.41 -1.19 7.05
C ARG A 66 -3.14 -0.67 6.38
N TYR A 67 -2.75 -1.28 5.28
CA TYR A 67 -1.57 -0.81 4.58
C TYR A 67 -1.89 0.22 3.50
N PHE A 68 -0.87 1.04 3.24
CA PHE A 68 -0.93 2.12 2.28
C PHE A 68 -0.57 1.59 0.89
N ASN A 69 0.28 2.21 0.13
CA ASN A 69 0.55 1.80 -1.24
C ASN A 69 1.77 0.86 -1.33
N PRO A 70 1.58 -0.48 -1.41
CA PRO A 70 2.71 -1.38 -1.60
C PRO A 70 3.38 -1.14 -2.94
N ILE A 71 4.72 -1.12 -2.92
CA ILE A 71 5.56 -0.91 -4.09
C ILE A 71 6.80 -1.80 -4.06
N GLY A 72 7.59 -1.78 -5.14
CA GLY A 72 8.80 -2.58 -5.24
C GLY A 72 8.52 -4.04 -5.59
N ALA A 73 9.54 -4.85 -5.43
CA ALA A 73 9.51 -6.28 -5.69
C ALA A 73 10.50 -6.99 -4.77
N HIS A 74 10.52 -8.31 -4.77
CA HIS A 74 11.57 -9.05 -4.08
C HIS A 74 12.93 -8.75 -4.72
N PHE A 75 13.96 -8.57 -3.90
CA PHE A 75 15.30 -8.18 -4.35
C PHE A 75 15.95 -9.15 -5.35
N SER A 76 15.49 -10.42 -5.40
CA SER A 76 15.95 -11.38 -6.42
C SER A 76 15.47 -11.05 -7.83
N GLY A 77 14.42 -10.23 -8.00
CA GLY A 77 13.75 -10.01 -9.27
C GLY A 77 12.96 -11.22 -9.79
N LEU A 78 12.67 -12.20 -8.95
CA LEU A 78 11.90 -13.41 -9.30
C LEU A 78 10.44 -13.33 -8.87
N ILE A 79 10.10 -12.42 -7.98
CA ILE A 79 8.75 -12.19 -7.45
C ILE A 79 8.48 -10.70 -7.47
N GLY A 80 7.37 -10.30 -8.06
CA GLY A 80 6.91 -8.91 -8.15
C GLY A 80 5.47 -8.84 -8.61
N GLU A 81 4.97 -7.62 -8.81
CA GLU A 81 3.61 -7.38 -9.27
C GLU A 81 3.51 -7.64 -10.78
N LEU A 82 2.59 -8.52 -11.18
CA LEU A 82 2.30 -8.84 -12.57
C LEU A 82 0.79 -8.64 -12.83
N PRO A 83 0.35 -7.43 -13.23
CA PRO A 83 -1.05 -7.18 -13.52
C PRO A 83 -1.52 -7.97 -14.75
N MET A 84 -2.74 -8.49 -14.67
CA MET A 84 -3.42 -9.05 -15.85
C MET A 84 -4.08 -7.90 -16.62
N GLY A 85 -3.62 -7.62 -17.82
CA GLY A 85 -4.10 -6.54 -18.67
C GLY A 85 -3.53 -5.16 -18.28
N THR A 86 -4.33 -4.11 -18.38
CA THR A 86 -3.89 -2.74 -18.08
C THR A 86 -3.68 -2.57 -16.57
N PRO A 87 -2.48 -2.12 -16.12
CA PRO A 87 -2.24 -1.86 -14.70
C PRO A 87 -3.19 -0.81 -14.12
N ASN A 88 -3.57 -1.00 -12.86
CA ASN A 88 -4.36 -0.01 -12.10
C ASN A 88 -3.49 0.80 -11.12
N PHE A 89 -2.22 0.43 -10.97
CA PHE A 89 -1.29 1.04 -10.01
C PHE A 89 -0.12 1.72 -10.70
N LEU A 90 0.42 2.73 -10.03
CA LEU A 90 1.46 3.61 -10.58
C LEU A 90 2.72 2.85 -10.97
N ILE A 91 3.22 1.95 -10.11
CA ILE A 91 4.54 1.34 -10.33
C ILE A 91 4.58 0.41 -11.55
N PRO A 92 3.62 -0.51 -11.76
CA PRO A 92 3.59 -1.27 -13.01
C PRO A 92 3.49 -0.39 -14.26
N TYR A 93 2.70 0.71 -14.19
CA TYR A 93 2.64 1.66 -15.30
C TYR A 93 4.01 2.30 -15.59
N ILE A 94 4.73 2.71 -14.55
CA ILE A 94 6.08 3.27 -14.66
C ILE A 94 7.02 2.25 -15.32
N THR A 95 7.05 1.01 -14.80
CA THR A 95 7.99 -0.01 -15.29
C THR A 95 7.65 -0.50 -16.70
N GLU A 96 6.36 -0.65 -17.03
CA GLU A 96 5.92 -0.98 -18.39
C GLU A 96 6.24 0.14 -19.40
N THR A 97 6.08 1.42 -18.99
CA THR A 97 6.47 2.56 -19.84
C THR A 97 7.98 2.59 -20.05
N ALA A 98 8.77 2.36 -19.00
CA ALA A 98 10.23 2.29 -19.12
C ALA A 98 10.71 1.12 -19.98
N ALA A 99 9.98 0.01 -19.99
CA ALA A 99 10.27 -1.17 -20.82
C ALA A 99 9.78 -1.02 -22.28
N GLY A 100 9.14 0.10 -22.65
CA GLY A 100 8.58 0.31 -23.98
C GLY A 100 7.31 -0.51 -24.28
N ILE A 101 6.73 -1.14 -23.28
CA ILE A 101 5.44 -1.86 -23.42
C ILE A 101 4.29 -0.86 -23.57
N ARG A 102 4.46 0.34 -22.99
CA ARG A 102 3.54 1.47 -23.12
C ARG A 102 4.28 2.70 -23.61
N ASP A 103 3.61 3.45 -24.47
CA ASP A 103 4.20 4.64 -25.08
C ASP A 103 4.37 5.80 -24.08
N CYS A 104 3.43 5.95 -23.15
CA CYS A 104 3.36 7.13 -22.27
C CYS A 104 2.60 6.83 -20.97
N LEU A 105 3.17 7.28 -19.85
CA LEU A 105 2.48 7.31 -18.56
C LEU A 105 1.58 8.55 -18.45
N THR A 106 0.34 8.40 -18.03
CA THR A 106 -0.52 9.54 -17.69
C THR A 106 -0.48 9.79 -16.18
N VAL A 107 0.00 10.96 -15.78
CA VAL A 107 -0.08 11.48 -14.40
C VAL A 107 -1.41 12.21 -14.23
N PHE A 108 -2.28 11.70 -13.38
CA PHE A 108 -3.63 12.26 -13.22
C PHE A 108 -3.65 13.41 -12.22
N GLY A 109 -4.00 14.60 -12.73
CA GLY A 109 -4.08 15.85 -11.97
C GLY A 109 -2.73 16.49 -11.71
N ALA A 110 -2.72 17.83 -11.79
CA ALA A 110 -1.56 18.67 -11.45
C ALA A 110 -2.01 19.95 -10.73
N THR A 111 -3.19 19.91 -10.12
CA THR A 111 -3.83 21.06 -9.45
C THR A 111 -4.38 20.70 -8.07
N TYR A 112 -3.85 19.63 -7.46
CA TYR A 112 -4.09 19.34 -6.05
C TYR A 112 -3.34 20.35 -5.18
N ASN A 113 -3.82 20.58 -3.98
CA ASN A 113 -3.14 21.47 -3.01
C ASN A 113 -1.94 20.73 -2.37
N THR A 114 -0.94 20.43 -3.19
CA THR A 114 0.29 19.73 -2.86
C THR A 114 1.48 20.45 -3.48
N PRO A 115 2.71 20.25 -3.04
CA PRO A 115 3.88 21.01 -3.52
C PRO A 115 4.11 21.00 -5.03
N ASP A 116 3.74 19.92 -5.72
CA ASP A 116 3.90 19.78 -7.17
C ASP A 116 2.56 19.59 -7.92
N GLY A 117 1.46 19.72 -7.20
CA GLY A 117 0.10 19.61 -7.73
C GLY A 117 -0.37 18.18 -7.97
N THR A 118 0.44 17.14 -7.69
CA THR A 118 0.03 15.74 -7.84
C THR A 118 -0.33 15.11 -6.48
N CYS A 119 -1.12 14.01 -6.49
CA CYS A 119 -1.54 13.35 -5.26
C CYS A 119 -0.35 12.84 -4.43
N ILE A 120 -0.47 12.91 -3.11
CA ILE A 120 0.52 12.38 -2.16
C ILE A 120 0.02 11.07 -1.56
N ARG A 121 0.87 10.04 -1.58
CA ARG A 121 0.61 8.72 -0.99
C ARG A 121 1.80 8.26 -0.17
N ASP A 122 1.53 7.39 0.80
CA ASP A 122 2.57 6.66 1.54
C ASP A 122 2.90 5.36 0.79
N TYR A 123 4.08 5.30 0.25
CA TYR A 123 4.56 4.15 -0.53
C TYR A 123 5.47 3.28 0.32
N ILE A 124 5.04 2.04 0.57
CA ILE A 124 5.77 1.06 1.39
C ILE A 124 6.34 -0.06 0.53
N HIS A 125 7.59 -0.44 0.78
CA HIS A 125 8.19 -1.57 0.10
C HIS A 125 7.47 -2.88 0.46
N VAL A 126 7.17 -3.72 -0.53
CA VAL A 126 6.43 -4.98 -0.33
C VAL A 126 7.12 -5.94 0.65
N MET A 127 8.46 -5.90 0.75
CA MET A 127 9.22 -6.70 1.72
C MET A 127 9.00 -6.23 3.17
N ASP A 128 8.86 -4.92 3.40
CA ASP A 128 8.50 -4.39 4.72
C ASP A 128 7.07 -4.78 5.09
N LEU A 129 6.16 -4.75 4.13
CA LEU A 129 4.79 -5.19 4.32
C LEU A 129 4.74 -6.70 4.67
N ALA A 130 5.50 -7.54 3.98
CA ALA A 130 5.61 -8.97 4.29
C ALA A 130 6.15 -9.21 5.71
N ASP A 131 7.20 -8.49 6.13
CA ASP A 131 7.73 -8.57 7.49
C ASP A 131 6.67 -8.18 8.54
N ALA A 132 5.85 -7.17 8.26
CA ALA A 132 4.74 -6.78 9.15
C ALA A 132 3.71 -7.92 9.32
N HIS A 133 3.39 -8.66 8.26
CA HIS A 133 2.51 -9.84 8.33
C HIS A 133 3.11 -10.95 9.20
N VAL A 134 4.39 -11.29 8.97
CA VAL A 134 5.11 -12.32 9.76
C VAL A 134 5.15 -11.94 11.23
N ARG A 135 5.50 -10.68 11.55
CA ARG A 135 5.52 -10.19 12.94
C ARG A 135 4.14 -10.20 13.59
N SER A 136 3.10 -9.93 12.81
CA SER A 136 1.71 -10.01 13.29
C SER A 136 1.34 -11.43 13.70
N LEU A 137 1.70 -12.44 12.90
CA LEU A 137 1.50 -13.85 13.22
C LEU A 137 2.26 -14.24 14.49
N ILE A 138 3.55 -13.88 14.60
CA ILE A 138 4.37 -14.16 15.79
C ILE A 138 3.79 -13.48 17.04
N LYS A 139 3.32 -12.23 16.90
CA LYS A 139 2.74 -11.50 18.04
C LYS A 139 1.44 -12.11 18.50
N MET A 140 0.58 -12.49 17.57
CA MET A 140 -0.72 -13.10 17.83
C MET A 140 -0.57 -14.48 18.51
N SER A 141 0.43 -15.29 18.11
CA SER A 141 0.70 -16.58 18.73
C SER A 141 1.16 -16.49 20.19
N LYS A 142 1.83 -15.38 20.56
CA LYS A 142 2.38 -15.18 21.92
C LYS A 142 1.40 -14.50 22.88
N LYS A 143 0.51 -13.65 22.37
CA LYS A 143 -0.40 -12.83 23.16
C LYS A 143 -1.74 -12.79 22.46
N HIS A 144 -2.68 -13.60 22.88
CA HIS A 144 -4.04 -13.61 22.36
C HIS A 144 -4.70 -12.21 22.42
N LYS A 145 -4.39 -11.35 21.44
CA LYS A 145 -4.92 -9.99 21.31
C LYS A 145 -5.20 -9.65 19.85
N SER A 146 -6.39 -9.11 19.64
CA SER A 146 -6.76 -8.50 18.37
C SER A 146 -6.31 -7.03 18.35
N PHE A 147 -5.84 -6.54 17.21
CA PHE A 147 -5.48 -5.15 17.03
C PHE A 147 -5.59 -4.74 15.56
N VAL A 148 -5.69 -3.43 15.36
CA VAL A 148 -5.65 -2.79 14.04
C VAL A 148 -4.36 -1.99 13.98
N LEU A 149 -3.65 -2.04 12.85
CA LEU A 149 -2.40 -1.29 12.66
C LEU A 149 -2.34 -0.67 11.27
N ASN A 150 -1.87 0.56 11.21
CA ASN A 150 -1.44 1.18 9.97
C ASN A 150 -0.05 0.66 9.59
N ILE A 151 0.10 0.23 8.34
CA ILE A 151 1.37 -0.25 7.80
C ILE A 151 1.76 0.64 6.61
N GLY A 152 2.62 1.58 6.88
CA GLY A 152 3.16 2.57 5.95
C GLY A 152 4.57 2.98 6.36
N THR A 153 5.10 4.00 5.72
CA THR A 153 6.42 4.57 6.03
C THR A 153 6.34 5.79 6.95
N GLY A 154 5.15 6.35 7.10
CA GLY A 154 4.93 7.64 7.78
C GLY A 154 5.33 8.85 6.93
N LYS A 155 5.67 8.64 5.66
CA LYS A 155 6.10 9.69 4.72
C LYS A 155 5.23 9.66 3.48
N GLY A 156 4.65 10.82 3.15
CA GLY A 156 3.97 11.03 1.90
C GLY A 156 4.95 11.36 0.78
N HIS A 157 4.72 10.79 -0.40
CA HIS A 157 5.42 11.16 -1.63
C HIS A 157 4.42 11.46 -2.73
N SER A 158 4.70 12.48 -3.53
CA SER A 158 3.90 12.81 -4.69
C SER A 158 4.14 11.86 -5.85
N VAL A 159 3.23 11.83 -6.81
CA VAL A 159 3.41 11.00 -8.02
C VAL A 159 4.65 11.42 -8.80
N LEU A 160 4.93 12.72 -8.91
CA LEU A 160 6.14 13.21 -9.60
C LEU A 160 7.42 12.88 -8.83
N GLU A 161 7.41 12.87 -7.49
CA GLU A 161 8.55 12.42 -6.69
C GLU A 161 8.87 10.93 -6.94
N VAL A 162 7.84 10.08 -7.06
CA VAL A 162 8.02 8.66 -7.39
C VAL A 162 8.64 8.50 -8.78
N ILE A 163 8.15 9.22 -9.78
CA ILE A 163 8.72 9.21 -11.14
C ILE A 163 10.18 9.66 -11.12
N LYS A 164 10.49 10.77 -10.45
CA LYS A 164 11.87 11.29 -10.33
C LYS A 164 12.80 10.30 -9.62
N SER A 165 12.32 9.62 -8.57
CA SER A 165 13.07 8.57 -7.89
C SER A 165 13.39 7.42 -8.84
N PHE A 166 12.40 6.94 -9.61
CA PHE A 166 12.59 5.87 -10.59
C PHE A 166 13.61 6.26 -11.66
N GLU A 167 13.48 7.44 -12.27
CA GLU A 167 14.40 7.95 -13.28
C GLU A 167 15.83 8.02 -12.76
N LYS A 168 16.01 8.62 -11.57
CA LYS A 168 17.30 8.82 -10.92
C LYS A 168 18.03 7.49 -10.68
N VAL A 169 17.35 6.52 -10.04
CA VAL A 169 18.04 5.30 -9.59
C VAL A 169 18.27 4.28 -10.70
N ASN A 170 17.49 4.35 -11.77
CA ASN A 170 17.63 3.46 -12.92
C ASN A 170 18.31 4.13 -14.13
N GLN A 171 18.67 5.43 -14.03
CA GLN A 171 19.32 6.22 -15.08
C GLN A 171 18.52 6.20 -16.40
N LEU A 172 17.20 6.32 -16.28
CA LEU A 172 16.25 6.31 -17.39
C LEU A 172 15.46 7.61 -17.39
N LYS A 173 14.85 7.90 -18.55
CA LYS A 173 13.83 8.95 -18.68
C LYS A 173 12.50 8.32 -19.03
N LEU A 174 11.44 8.73 -18.32
CA LEU A 174 10.08 8.29 -18.56
C LEU A 174 9.37 9.27 -19.49
N ASN A 175 8.68 8.72 -20.46
CA ASN A 175 7.74 9.48 -21.24
C ASN A 175 6.42 9.57 -20.48
N TYR A 176 6.06 10.76 -19.95
CA TYR A 176 4.80 10.96 -19.26
C TYR A 176 4.13 12.27 -19.66
N LYS A 177 2.82 12.33 -19.49
CA LYS A 177 2.00 13.52 -19.68
C LYS A 177 1.08 13.72 -18.49
N ILE A 178 0.67 14.98 -18.29
CA ILE A 178 -0.33 15.34 -17.30
C ILE A 178 -1.72 15.13 -17.89
N GLY A 179 -2.59 14.42 -17.20
CA GLY A 179 -4.00 14.24 -17.52
C GLY A 179 -4.92 14.97 -16.52
N PRO A 180 -6.23 14.90 -16.72
CA PRO A 180 -7.21 15.45 -15.78
C PRO A 180 -7.15 14.74 -14.42
N LYS A 181 -7.71 15.36 -13.38
CA LYS A 181 -7.96 14.68 -12.10
C LYS A 181 -8.90 13.50 -12.30
N ARG A 182 -8.72 12.43 -11.52
CA ARG A 182 -9.67 11.32 -11.48
C ARG A 182 -10.68 11.56 -10.38
N ASP A 183 -11.93 11.17 -10.62
CA ASP A 183 -12.96 11.20 -9.60
C ASP A 183 -12.63 10.22 -8.45
N GLY A 184 -12.82 10.68 -7.22
CA GLY A 184 -12.56 9.89 -6.02
C GLY A 184 -11.08 9.79 -5.62
N ASP A 185 -10.15 10.50 -6.29
CA ASP A 185 -8.76 10.57 -5.83
C ASP A 185 -8.67 11.48 -4.59
N ILE A 186 -8.22 10.89 -3.49
CA ILE A 186 -7.86 11.62 -2.26
C ILE A 186 -6.58 12.43 -2.53
N GLU A 187 -6.56 13.69 -2.10
CA GLU A 187 -5.42 14.57 -2.33
C GLU A 187 -4.15 14.07 -1.65
N GLN A 188 -4.24 13.75 -0.35
CA GLN A 188 -3.10 13.30 0.44
C GLN A 188 -3.53 12.24 1.46
N ILE A 189 -2.73 11.17 1.58
CA ILE A 189 -2.90 10.21 2.66
C ILE A 189 -1.58 9.51 2.99
N TYR A 190 -1.16 9.54 4.27
CA TYR A 190 0.00 8.82 4.80
C TYR A 190 -0.21 8.43 6.27
N ALA A 191 0.51 7.40 6.70
CA ALA A 191 0.31 6.71 7.98
C ALA A 191 0.95 7.44 9.16
N ALA A 192 0.33 7.36 10.34
CA ALA A 192 1.07 7.33 11.60
C ALA A 192 1.50 5.87 11.85
N THR A 193 2.77 5.63 12.15
CA THR A 193 3.35 4.28 12.26
C THR A 193 3.74 3.89 13.69
N ASP A 194 3.58 4.79 14.66
CA ASP A 194 3.99 4.59 16.06
C ASP A 194 3.34 3.36 16.72
N LEU A 195 2.07 3.10 16.43
CA LEU A 195 1.36 1.95 17.00
C LEU A 195 1.90 0.63 16.45
N ALA A 196 2.20 0.56 15.16
CA ALA A 196 2.84 -0.60 14.54
C ALA A 196 4.24 -0.85 15.14
N GLU A 197 5.04 0.20 15.31
CA GLU A 197 6.35 0.12 15.95
C GLU A 197 6.25 -0.42 17.38
N LYS A 198 5.40 0.17 18.21
CA LYS A 198 5.20 -0.25 19.61
C LYS A 198 4.69 -1.68 19.71
N THR A 199 3.74 -2.06 18.81
CA THR A 199 3.06 -3.35 18.89
C THR A 199 3.89 -4.48 18.32
N LEU A 200 4.45 -4.32 17.14
CA LEU A 200 5.17 -5.37 16.39
C LEU A 200 6.68 -5.29 16.55
N LYS A 201 7.24 -4.21 17.12
CA LYS A 201 8.66 -3.90 17.06
C LYS A 201 9.15 -3.84 15.61
N TRP A 202 8.32 -3.25 14.75
CA TRP A 202 8.50 -3.18 13.31
C TRP A 202 8.66 -1.74 12.86
N LYS A 203 9.57 -1.52 11.92
CA LYS A 203 9.76 -0.27 11.18
C LYS A 203 10.02 -0.58 9.70
N PRO A 204 9.58 0.28 8.78
CA PRO A 204 9.99 0.18 7.37
C PRO A 204 11.51 0.40 7.25
N ARG A 205 12.16 -0.42 6.45
CA ARG A 205 13.63 -0.45 6.26
C ARG A 205 14.06 -0.04 4.87
N TYR A 206 13.20 -0.24 3.89
CA TYR A 206 13.53 0.01 2.50
C TYR A 206 13.10 1.42 2.08
N SER A 207 13.99 2.10 1.35
CA SER A 207 13.70 3.42 0.79
C SER A 207 12.86 3.34 -0.50
N MET A 208 12.29 4.48 -0.91
CA MET A 208 11.66 4.64 -2.22
C MET A 208 12.66 4.28 -3.35
N ASP A 209 13.88 4.78 -3.28
CA ASP A 209 14.93 4.50 -4.25
C ASP A 209 15.20 2.99 -4.39
N GLN A 210 15.22 2.24 -3.28
CA GLN A 210 15.36 0.78 -3.30
C GLN A 210 14.15 0.11 -3.94
N ALA A 211 12.94 0.54 -3.59
CA ALA A 211 11.71 -0.02 -4.15
C ALA A 211 11.66 0.17 -5.69
N MET A 212 12.10 1.34 -6.17
CA MET A 212 12.16 1.61 -7.62
C MET A 212 13.19 0.74 -8.35
N LYS A 213 14.35 0.48 -7.73
CA LYS A 213 15.35 -0.45 -8.29
C LYS A 213 14.82 -1.87 -8.37
N ASP A 214 14.17 -2.34 -7.31
CA ASP A 214 13.68 -3.72 -7.24
C ASP A 214 12.49 -3.95 -8.18
N ALA A 215 11.58 -2.96 -8.31
CA ALA A 215 10.50 -3.00 -9.29
C ALA A 215 11.03 -3.06 -10.74
N TRP A 216 12.06 -2.25 -11.05
CA TRP A 216 12.68 -2.27 -12.37
C TRP A 216 13.43 -3.58 -12.67
N ARG A 217 14.11 -4.14 -11.68
CA ARG A 217 14.75 -5.46 -11.82
C ARG A 217 13.73 -6.54 -12.15
N TRP A 218 12.59 -6.56 -11.44
CA TRP A 218 11.50 -7.47 -11.73
C TRP A 218 10.98 -7.32 -13.17
N GLN A 219 10.72 -6.08 -13.60
CA GLN A 219 10.22 -5.82 -14.95
C GLN A 219 11.20 -6.30 -16.04
N LYS A 220 12.51 -6.08 -15.87
CA LYS A 220 13.52 -6.57 -16.82
C LYS A 220 13.51 -8.09 -16.93
N ASN A 221 13.47 -8.78 -15.78
CA ASN A 221 13.43 -10.23 -15.77
C ASN A 221 12.15 -10.83 -16.39
N LEU A 222 11.05 -10.08 -16.45
CA LEU A 222 9.85 -10.49 -17.18
C LEU A 222 10.03 -10.39 -18.69
N SER A 223 10.76 -9.38 -19.14
CA SER A 223 10.99 -9.12 -20.58
C SER A 223 12.02 -10.08 -21.20
N GLU A 224 12.81 -10.76 -20.36
CA GLU A 224 13.83 -11.73 -20.79
C GLU A 224 13.30 -13.17 -20.88
N LYS A 225 12.04 -13.41 -20.50
CA LYS A 225 11.35 -14.70 -20.59
C LYS A 225 10.42 -14.74 -21.79
#